data_71fcb65ed558fb3560235e4072a2d686
#
_entry.id   71fcb65ed558fb3560235e4072a2d686
#
_cell.length_a   1.000
_cell.length_b   1.000
_cell.length_c   1.000
_cell.angle_alpha   90.00
_cell.angle_beta   90.00
_cell.angle_gamma   90.00
#
_symmetry.space_group_name_H-M   'P 1'
#
loop_
_entity.id
_entity.type
_entity.pdbx_description
1 polymer ?
#
loop_
_entity_poly.entity_id
_entity_poly.type
_entity_poly.pdbx_seq_one_letter_code
_entity_poly.pdbx_strand_id
1 'polypeptide(L)'
;MSEQNNEFLSVWNATCTTDPRHVKSFSRGGGFSGTAINHTYQIRKATELWGPMGHLWSVKIVEQGLMPGTPIVVEELEQAWETNSAGERVLVREATKKHMVAQESIHFVRIQLSYPIFTTDPEGRRFQSGTGTVEHFGQTTFVGKNKNGYFTDEEAPKKSLTDAIGKALSMLGFSADIYLGLFDDNKYVNDRKAEAVKAGAPKAEIKAKMTAEQVDDLKRRLSECKTKDSLRGQFALLSDDEKAVTEEFCKALAKGLE
;
A
#
# COMPACT_ATOMS: atom_id res chain seq x y z
N MET A 1 -27.87 15.67 24.53
CA MET A 1 -27.97 16.22 23.14
C MET A 1 -28.34 15.05 22.27
N SER A 2 -29.56 15.04 21.74
CA SER A 2 -30.03 14.00 20.80
C SER A 2 -29.13 14.04 19.59
N GLU A 3 -28.52 12.90 19.23
CA GLU A 3 -27.91 12.69 17.93
C GLU A 3 -28.98 12.88 16.85
N GLN A 4 -29.12 14.09 16.38
CA GLN A 4 -29.79 14.33 15.11
C GLN A 4 -28.96 13.57 14.08
N ASN A 5 -29.54 12.49 13.56
CA ASN A 5 -28.98 11.73 12.45
C ASN A 5 -28.71 12.73 11.32
N ASN A 6 -27.48 13.22 11.21
CA ASN A 6 -27.12 14.20 10.20
C ASN A 6 -27.10 13.47 8.86
N GLU A 7 -28.15 13.65 8.07
CA GLU A 7 -28.35 13.02 6.76
C GLU A 7 -27.16 13.26 5.82
N PHE A 8 -26.46 14.39 5.98
CA PHE A 8 -25.24 14.71 5.23
C PHE A 8 -24.05 13.77 5.54
N LEU A 9 -24.05 13.16 6.73
CA LEU A 9 -23.02 12.20 7.12
C LEU A 9 -23.42 10.75 6.85
N SER A 10 -24.55 10.50 6.20
CA SER A 10 -25.05 9.14 5.99
C SER A 10 -24.06 8.23 5.25
N VAL A 11 -23.43 8.71 4.18
CA VAL A 11 -22.39 7.98 3.42
C VAL A 11 -21.15 7.80 4.28
N TRP A 12 -20.69 8.87 4.92
CA TRP A 12 -19.50 8.84 5.79
C TRP A 12 -19.64 7.80 6.90
N ASN A 13 -20.74 7.86 7.66
CA ASN A 13 -20.98 6.95 8.79
C ASN A 13 -21.11 5.49 8.36
N ALA A 14 -21.61 5.23 7.15
CA ALA A 14 -21.72 3.88 6.60
C ALA A 14 -20.36 3.29 6.12
N THR A 15 -19.36 4.14 5.84
CA THR A 15 -18.15 3.72 5.12
C THR A 15 -16.84 4.04 5.83
N CYS A 16 -16.88 4.86 6.90
CA CYS A 16 -15.67 5.37 7.57
C CYS A 16 -14.86 4.30 8.29
N THR A 17 -15.45 3.15 8.59
CA THR A 17 -14.80 2.07 9.32
C THR A 17 -14.25 1.03 8.37
N THR A 18 -12.98 0.67 8.55
CA THR A 18 -12.28 -0.32 7.71
C THR A 18 -12.16 -1.66 8.42
N ASP A 19 -12.44 -2.72 7.66
CA ASP A 19 -12.16 -4.09 8.11
C ASP A 19 -10.65 -4.36 8.06
N PRO A 20 -10.01 -4.70 9.21
CA PRO A 20 -8.56 -4.90 9.31
C PRO A 20 -8.00 -6.00 8.38
N ARG A 21 -8.85 -6.88 7.83
CA ARG A 21 -8.44 -7.92 6.88
C ARG A 21 -8.09 -7.37 5.50
N HIS A 22 -8.51 -6.13 5.20
CA HIS A 22 -8.33 -5.49 3.90
C HIS A 22 -7.28 -4.38 3.91
N VAL A 23 -6.42 -4.37 4.94
CA VAL A 23 -5.30 -3.45 5.05
C VAL A 23 -3.97 -4.20 5.08
N LYS A 24 -2.89 -3.50 4.72
CA LYS A 24 -1.51 -4.01 4.78
C LYS A 24 -0.61 -2.93 5.34
N SER A 25 0.23 -3.28 6.29
CA SER A 25 1.32 -2.40 6.70
C SER A 25 2.34 -2.30 5.58
N PHE A 26 2.92 -1.12 5.38
CA PHE A 26 4.03 -0.91 4.47
C PHE A 26 5.07 0.00 5.11
N SER A 27 6.32 -0.17 4.65
CA SER A 27 7.44 0.71 5.03
C SER A 27 8.09 1.27 3.78
N ARG A 28 8.53 2.52 3.85
CA ARG A 28 9.28 3.21 2.80
C ARG A 28 10.66 3.59 3.31
N GLY A 29 11.59 3.90 2.40
CA GLY A 29 12.88 4.46 2.75
C GLY A 29 12.73 5.71 3.62
N GLY A 30 13.68 5.91 4.57
CA GLY A 30 13.60 7.02 5.52
C GLY A 30 12.81 6.72 6.80
N GLY A 31 12.44 5.46 7.06
CA GLY A 31 11.78 5.06 8.32
C GLY A 31 10.27 5.31 8.35
N PHE A 32 9.67 5.75 7.26
CA PHE A 32 8.23 5.95 7.19
C PHE A 32 7.51 4.60 7.09
N SER A 33 6.56 4.37 7.99
CA SER A 33 5.64 3.23 7.94
C SER A 33 4.19 3.74 7.93
N GLY A 34 3.30 2.94 7.39
CA GLY A 34 1.88 3.30 7.34
C GLY A 34 1.01 2.10 7.00
N THR A 35 -0.29 2.33 6.93
CA THR A 35 -1.30 1.35 6.58
C THR A 35 -1.86 1.63 5.18
N ALA A 36 -1.70 0.68 4.27
CA ALA A 36 -2.27 0.74 2.93
C ALA A 36 -3.63 0.03 2.88
N ILE A 37 -4.56 0.63 2.17
CA ILE A 37 -5.92 0.10 1.97
C ILE A 37 -5.94 -0.71 0.68
N ASN A 38 -6.68 -1.82 0.70
CA ASN A 38 -7.04 -2.50 -0.53
C ASN A 38 -8.17 -1.73 -1.23
N HIS A 39 -7.88 -1.04 -2.32
CA HIS A 39 -8.87 -0.26 -3.07
C HIS A 39 -10.04 -1.10 -3.60
N THR A 40 -9.84 -2.38 -3.88
CA THR A 40 -10.95 -3.29 -4.24
C THR A 40 -11.95 -3.43 -3.11
N TYR A 41 -11.50 -3.35 -1.84
CA TYR A 41 -12.39 -3.31 -0.69
C TYR A 41 -13.23 -2.04 -0.67
N GLN A 42 -12.66 -0.88 -0.99
CA GLN A 42 -13.43 0.38 -1.08
C GLN A 42 -14.47 0.32 -2.22
N ILE A 43 -14.11 -0.24 -3.38
CA ILE A 43 -15.03 -0.47 -4.49
C ILE A 43 -16.16 -1.42 -4.08
N ARG A 44 -15.84 -2.49 -3.35
CA ARG A 44 -16.85 -3.39 -2.80
C ARG A 44 -17.81 -2.66 -1.87
N LYS A 45 -17.31 -1.84 -0.96
CA LYS A 45 -18.14 -1.00 -0.07
C LYS A 45 -19.05 -0.06 -0.84
N ALA A 46 -18.53 0.58 -1.90
CA ALA A 46 -19.33 1.42 -2.78
C ALA A 46 -20.43 0.61 -3.50
N THR A 47 -20.11 -0.60 -3.93
CA THR A 47 -21.08 -1.52 -4.55
C THR A 47 -22.15 -1.98 -3.55
N GLU A 48 -21.78 -2.27 -2.30
CA GLU A 48 -22.73 -2.60 -1.22
C GLU A 48 -23.69 -1.43 -0.94
N LEU A 49 -23.21 -0.18 -1.01
CA LEU A 49 -23.97 1.00 -0.69
C LEU A 49 -24.84 1.50 -1.85
N TRP A 50 -24.33 1.45 -3.09
CA TRP A 50 -24.93 2.08 -4.27
C TRP A 50 -25.26 1.11 -5.43
N GLY A 51 -24.96 -0.18 -5.28
CA GLY A 51 -25.08 -1.16 -6.35
C GLY A 51 -23.84 -1.22 -7.23
N PRO A 52 -23.86 -2.02 -8.32
CA PRO A 52 -22.70 -2.21 -9.17
C PRO A 52 -22.27 -0.91 -9.86
N MET A 53 -20.94 -0.76 -10.02
CA MET A 53 -20.35 0.37 -10.75
C MET A 53 -20.88 0.41 -12.19
N GLY A 54 -21.22 1.61 -12.65
CA GLY A 54 -21.84 1.84 -13.96
C GLY A 54 -23.38 1.95 -13.91
N HIS A 55 -24.00 1.65 -12.76
CA HIS A 55 -25.45 1.80 -12.56
C HIS A 55 -25.77 3.11 -11.81
N LEU A 56 -25.74 3.11 -10.48
CA LEU A 56 -26.03 4.32 -9.70
C LEU A 56 -24.76 5.15 -9.42
N TRP A 57 -23.59 4.55 -9.47
CA TRP A 57 -22.33 5.26 -9.35
C TRP A 57 -21.39 4.84 -10.48
N SER A 58 -20.51 5.74 -10.87
CA SER A 58 -19.62 5.51 -12.00
C SER A 58 -18.33 6.32 -11.89
N VAL A 59 -17.30 5.91 -12.63
CA VAL A 59 -16.03 6.60 -12.75
C VAL A 59 -15.79 6.92 -14.21
N LYS A 60 -15.51 8.19 -14.50
CA LYS A 60 -15.12 8.68 -15.83
C LYS A 60 -13.67 9.17 -15.77
N ILE A 61 -12.85 8.71 -16.69
CA ILE A 61 -11.52 9.31 -16.90
C ILE A 61 -11.73 10.64 -17.61
N VAL A 62 -11.31 11.72 -16.98
CA VAL A 62 -11.42 13.08 -17.50
C VAL A 62 -10.16 13.43 -18.28
N GLU A 63 -9.00 13.02 -17.76
CA GLU A 63 -7.70 13.30 -18.34
C GLU A 63 -6.69 12.25 -17.89
N GLN A 64 -5.74 11.91 -18.75
CA GLN A 64 -4.60 11.08 -18.40
C GLN A 64 -3.40 11.43 -19.29
N GLY A 65 -2.21 11.15 -18.79
CA GLY A 65 -1.00 11.44 -19.55
C GLY A 65 0.26 11.12 -18.76
N LEU A 66 1.36 11.61 -19.31
CA LEU A 66 2.67 11.51 -18.68
C LEU A 66 3.18 12.91 -18.31
N MET A 67 3.68 13.04 -17.10
CA MET A 67 4.39 14.24 -16.62
C MET A 67 5.89 13.92 -16.51
N PRO A 68 6.76 14.90 -16.82
CA PRO A 68 8.19 14.75 -16.57
C PRO A 68 8.45 14.71 -15.06
N GLY A 69 9.26 13.75 -14.64
CA GLY A 69 9.76 13.64 -13.26
C GLY A 69 11.17 14.22 -13.14
N THR A 70 11.96 13.63 -12.24
CA THR A 70 13.34 14.08 -11.97
C THR A 70 14.26 13.73 -13.15
N PRO A 71 15.14 14.64 -13.61
CA PRO A 71 16.18 14.30 -14.55
C PRO A 71 17.12 13.23 -13.99
N ILE A 72 17.39 12.21 -14.79
CA ILE A 72 18.33 11.16 -14.42
C ILE A 72 19.71 11.56 -14.96
N VAL A 73 20.59 11.90 -14.02
CA VAL A 73 21.93 12.37 -14.31
C VAL A 73 22.94 11.29 -14.01
N VAL A 74 23.90 11.13 -14.89
CA VAL A 74 25.08 10.28 -14.67
C VAL A 74 26.29 11.20 -14.48
N GLU A 75 27.12 10.85 -13.53
CA GLU A 75 28.42 11.49 -13.30
C GLU A 75 29.51 10.65 -13.99
N GLU A 76 30.20 11.25 -14.91
CA GLU A 76 31.31 10.64 -15.64
C GLU A 76 32.61 11.30 -15.21
N LEU A 77 33.60 10.48 -14.85
CA LEU A 77 34.91 10.97 -14.47
C LEU A 77 35.75 11.14 -15.74
N GLU A 78 35.96 12.40 -16.15
CA GLU A 78 36.93 12.70 -17.22
C GLU A 78 38.33 12.83 -16.62
N GLN A 79 39.26 11.99 -17.08
CA GLN A 79 40.66 12.03 -16.73
C GLN A 79 41.49 12.36 -17.96
N ALA A 80 42.25 13.44 -17.89
CA ALA A 80 43.25 13.78 -18.91
C ALA A 80 44.63 13.36 -18.42
N TRP A 81 45.33 12.62 -19.25
CA TRP A 81 46.64 12.08 -18.96
C TRP A 81 47.64 12.64 -19.97
N GLU A 82 48.83 13.07 -19.47
CA GLU A 82 49.94 13.47 -20.32
C GLU A 82 51.17 12.66 -20.03
N THR A 83 52.07 12.54 -21.04
CA THR A 83 53.33 11.85 -20.84
C THR A 83 54.39 12.88 -20.48
N ASN A 84 55.02 12.73 -19.32
CA ASN A 84 56.07 13.61 -18.86
C ASN A 84 57.38 13.37 -19.67
N SER A 85 58.42 14.23 -19.42
CA SER A 85 59.71 14.13 -20.05
C SER A 85 60.49 12.83 -19.76
N ALA A 86 60.08 12.07 -18.75
CA ALA A 86 60.62 10.77 -18.41
C ALA A 86 59.90 9.61 -19.10
N GLY A 87 58.85 9.88 -19.91
CA GLY A 87 58.03 8.85 -20.61
C GLY A 87 56.92 8.24 -19.75
N GLU A 88 56.66 8.81 -18.58
CA GLU A 88 55.64 8.31 -17.66
C GLU A 88 54.31 8.99 -17.90
N ARG A 89 53.21 8.24 -17.78
CA ARG A 89 51.85 8.75 -17.92
C ARG A 89 51.40 9.39 -16.61
N VAL A 90 51.17 10.68 -16.61
CA VAL A 90 50.76 11.48 -15.43
C VAL A 90 49.38 12.03 -15.61
N LEU A 91 48.53 11.89 -14.57
CA LEU A 91 47.21 12.50 -14.54
C LEU A 91 47.35 14.02 -14.36
N VAL A 92 46.94 14.76 -15.38
CA VAL A 92 47.05 16.24 -15.36
C VAL A 92 45.73 16.96 -15.07
N ARG A 93 44.63 16.26 -15.28
CA ARG A 93 43.30 16.79 -15.02
C ARG A 93 42.32 15.67 -14.66
N GLU A 94 41.57 15.90 -13.61
CA GLU A 94 40.41 15.11 -13.25
C GLU A 94 39.21 16.04 -13.08
N ALA A 95 38.10 15.74 -13.71
CA ALA A 95 36.86 16.49 -13.61
C ALA A 95 35.66 15.56 -13.68
N THR A 96 34.69 15.78 -12.81
CA THR A 96 33.41 15.06 -12.90
C THR A 96 32.46 15.85 -13.79
N LYS A 97 32.06 15.26 -14.89
CA LYS A 97 31.00 15.78 -15.76
C LYS A 97 29.67 15.14 -15.43
N LYS A 98 28.64 15.99 -15.30
CA LYS A 98 27.25 15.57 -15.13
C LYS A 98 26.50 15.76 -16.45
N HIS A 99 25.90 14.70 -16.94
CA HIS A 99 25.02 14.81 -18.10
C HIS A 99 23.72 14.01 -17.87
N MET A 100 22.64 14.56 -18.39
CA MET A 100 21.33 13.91 -18.34
C MET A 100 21.26 12.79 -19.36
N VAL A 101 21.03 11.57 -18.92
CA VAL A 101 20.93 10.38 -19.78
C VAL A 101 19.48 9.95 -20.01
N ALA A 102 18.58 10.33 -19.10
CA ALA A 102 17.17 10.04 -19.18
C ALA A 102 16.38 11.00 -18.29
N GLN A 103 15.07 10.93 -18.36
CA GLN A 103 14.17 11.65 -17.46
C GLN A 103 13.12 10.67 -16.92
N GLU A 104 12.85 10.74 -15.63
CA GLU A 104 11.71 10.03 -15.07
C GLU A 104 10.41 10.54 -15.70
N SER A 105 9.45 9.66 -15.85
CA SER A 105 8.09 10.04 -16.22
C SER A 105 7.09 9.45 -15.24
N ILE A 106 6.07 10.23 -14.97
CA ILE A 106 5.00 9.88 -14.02
C ILE A 106 3.70 9.81 -14.80
N HIS A 107 3.07 8.65 -14.81
CA HIS A 107 1.72 8.54 -15.33
C HIS A 107 0.74 9.16 -14.34
N PHE A 108 -0.15 10.02 -14.83
CA PHE A 108 -1.26 10.57 -14.05
C PHE A 108 -2.59 10.28 -14.74
N VAL A 109 -3.63 10.19 -13.92
CA VAL A 109 -5.02 10.14 -14.36
C VAL A 109 -5.86 11.03 -13.47
N ARG A 110 -6.72 11.85 -14.06
CA ARG A 110 -7.79 12.58 -13.39
C ARG A 110 -9.10 11.91 -13.69
N ILE A 111 -9.84 11.58 -12.65
CA ILE A 111 -11.16 10.95 -12.75
C ILE A 111 -12.23 11.85 -12.14
N GLN A 112 -13.46 11.67 -12.63
CA GLN A 112 -14.68 12.11 -11.99
C GLN A 112 -15.47 10.88 -11.53
N LEU A 113 -15.71 10.78 -10.23
CA LEU A 113 -16.58 9.79 -9.62
C LEU A 113 -17.95 10.43 -9.42
N SER A 114 -19.00 9.79 -9.94
CA SER A 114 -20.40 10.20 -9.75
C SER A 114 -21.09 9.22 -8.80
N TYR A 115 -21.88 9.70 -7.86
CA TYR A 115 -22.58 8.89 -6.85
C TYR A 115 -23.98 9.41 -6.57
N PRO A 116 -24.93 8.53 -6.15
CA PRO A 116 -26.31 8.94 -5.87
C PRO A 116 -26.41 9.67 -4.54
N ILE A 117 -27.18 10.74 -4.50
CA ILE A 117 -27.61 11.41 -3.27
C ILE A 117 -29.00 10.93 -2.96
N PHE A 118 -29.21 10.37 -1.76
CA PHE A 118 -30.50 9.91 -1.29
C PHE A 118 -31.03 10.84 -0.21
N THR A 119 -32.33 11.06 -0.24
CA THR A 119 -33.10 11.83 0.75
C THR A 119 -34.30 10.99 1.19
N THR A 120 -34.76 11.22 2.41
CA THR A 120 -35.93 10.57 2.96
C THR A 120 -37.11 11.58 2.99
N ASP A 121 -38.25 11.21 2.43
CA ASP A 121 -39.47 12.03 2.49
C ASP A 121 -40.10 12.02 3.90
N PRO A 122 -41.07 12.92 4.18
CA PRO A 122 -41.76 12.94 5.47
C PRO A 122 -42.45 11.62 5.84
N GLU A 123 -42.79 10.79 4.84
CA GLU A 123 -43.41 9.48 5.02
C GLU A 123 -42.36 8.36 5.27
N GLY A 124 -41.07 8.72 5.35
CA GLY A 124 -39.97 7.77 5.63
C GLY A 124 -39.49 6.98 4.43
N ARG A 125 -39.91 7.33 3.20
CA ARG A 125 -39.47 6.63 1.98
C ARG A 125 -38.17 7.23 1.46
N ARG A 126 -37.16 6.40 1.27
CA ARG A 126 -35.84 6.80 0.72
C ARG A 126 -35.92 6.84 -0.81
N PHE A 127 -35.52 7.96 -1.42
CA PHE A 127 -35.44 8.11 -2.88
C PHE A 127 -34.16 8.84 -3.28
N GLN A 128 -33.73 8.67 -4.52
CA GLN A 128 -32.60 9.40 -5.07
C GLN A 128 -33.02 10.83 -5.42
N SER A 129 -32.47 11.80 -4.70
CA SER A 129 -32.77 13.24 -4.88
C SER A 129 -31.79 13.93 -5.84
N GLY A 130 -30.64 13.31 -6.15
CA GLY A 130 -29.65 13.91 -7.02
C GLY A 130 -28.44 12.99 -7.28
N THR A 131 -27.45 13.57 -7.92
CA THR A 131 -26.15 12.96 -8.17
C THR A 131 -25.05 13.90 -7.74
N GLY A 132 -24.16 13.43 -6.88
CA GLY A 132 -22.94 14.13 -6.49
C GLY A 132 -21.77 13.71 -7.37
N THR A 133 -20.74 14.55 -7.43
CA THR A 133 -19.51 14.26 -8.14
C THR A 133 -18.29 14.64 -7.29
N VAL A 134 -17.23 13.83 -7.40
CA VAL A 134 -15.92 14.11 -6.80
C VAL A 134 -14.86 13.90 -7.88
N GLU A 135 -13.94 14.84 -8.03
CA GLU A 135 -12.77 14.68 -8.90
C GLU A 135 -11.53 14.41 -8.04
N HIS A 136 -10.69 13.51 -8.52
CA HIS A 136 -9.40 13.26 -7.89
C HIS A 136 -8.37 12.78 -8.90
N PHE A 137 -7.10 12.88 -8.49
CA PHE A 137 -5.95 12.41 -9.25
C PHE A 137 -5.38 11.12 -8.66
N GLY A 138 -4.81 10.29 -9.53
CA GLY A 138 -3.92 9.20 -9.17
C GLY A 138 -2.64 9.29 -9.97
N GLN A 139 -1.52 8.90 -9.39
CA GLN A 139 -0.20 9.03 -10.00
C GLN A 139 0.68 7.83 -9.69
N THR A 140 1.50 7.43 -10.67
CA THR A 140 2.47 6.34 -10.50
C THR A 140 3.67 6.58 -11.39
N THR A 141 4.88 6.33 -10.90
CA THR A 141 6.09 6.39 -11.72
C THR A 141 5.99 5.37 -12.85
N PHE A 142 6.08 5.86 -14.09
CA PHE A 142 6.05 5.03 -15.31
C PHE A 142 7.46 4.64 -15.74
N VAL A 143 8.35 5.62 -15.86
CA VAL A 143 9.78 5.40 -16.09
C VAL A 143 10.55 6.00 -14.94
N GLY A 144 11.45 5.23 -14.35
CA GLY A 144 12.25 5.69 -13.21
C GLY A 144 13.57 4.94 -13.07
N LYS A 145 14.30 5.27 -12.00
CA LYS A 145 15.55 4.62 -11.60
C LYS A 145 15.44 4.12 -10.16
N ASN A 146 15.87 2.91 -9.93
CA ASN A 146 16.01 2.33 -8.59
C ASN A 146 17.43 1.73 -8.42
N LYS A 147 17.67 1.03 -7.32
CA LYS A 147 18.98 0.40 -7.03
C LYS A 147 19.42 -0.63 -8.09
N ASN A 148 18.49 -1.18 -8.87
CA ASN A 148 18.78 -2.18 -9.91
C ASN A 148 18.93 -1.54 -11.31
N GLY A 149 18.81 -0.22 -11.44
CA GLY A 149 18.92 0.50 -12.70
C GLY A 149 17.61 1.18 -13.11
N TYR A 150 17.47 1.41 -14.41
CA TYR A 150 16.27 2.00 -15.00
C TYR A 150 15.17 0.95 -15.13
N PHE A 151 13.93 1.40 -14.99
CA PHE A 151 12.76 0.54 -15.15
C PHE A 151 11.63 1.29 -15.87
N THR A 152 10.77 0.52 -16.55
CA THR A 152 9.45 0.97 -17.00
C THR A 152 8.41 0.13 -16.29
N ASP A 153 7.43 0.79 -15.66
CA ASP A 153 6.30 0.12 -15.00
C ASP A 153 5.10 0.12 -15.95
N GLU A 154 4.93 -0.93 -16.73
CA GLU A 154 3.79 -1.09 -17.65
C GLU A 154 2.42 -1.12 -16.97
N GLU A 155 2.39 -1.39 -15.66
CA GLU A 155 1.20 -1.37 -14.82
C GLU A 155 0.86 0.05 -14.28
N ALA A 156 1.71 1.05 -14.52
CA ALA A 156 1.51 2.40 -13.99
C ALA A 156 0.14 2.99 -14.33
N PRO A 157 -0.43 2.84 -15.55
CA PRO A 157 -1.78 3.33 -15.84
C PRO A 157 -2.87 2.71 -14.96
N LYS A 158 -2.80 1.40 -14.74
CA LYS A 158 -3.76 0.68 -13.89
C LYS A 158 -3.62 1.10 -12.42
N LYS A 159 -2.39 1.23 -11.93
CA LYS A 159 -2.08 1.67 -10.57
C LYS A 159 -2.58 3.09 -10.32
N SER A 160 -2.32 4.02 -11.25
CA SER A 160 -2.79 5.40 -11.17
C SER A 160 -4.31 5.49 -11.13
N LEU A 161 -5.01 4.72 -11.97
CA LEU A 161 -6.47 4.68 -11.97
C LEU A 161 -7.02 4.13 -10.64
N THR A 162 -6.44 3.06 -10.14
CA THR A 162 -6.84 2.48 -8.86
C THR A 162 -6.61 3.44 -7.69
N ASP A 163 -5.48 4.15 -7.67
CA ASP A 163 -5.19 5.19 -6.68
C ASP A 163 -6.20 6.34 -6.75
N ALA A 164 -6.51 6.84 -7.96
CA ALA A 164 -7.50 7.90 -8.17
C ALA A 164 -8.88 7.51 -7.63
N ILE A 165 -9.35 6.29 -7.90
CA ILE A 165 -10.64 5.78 -7.43
C ILE A 165 -10.64 5.70 -5.89
N GLY A 166 -9.60 5.13 -5.29
CA GLY A 166 -9.48 5.03 -3.84
C GLY A 166 -9.47 6.40 -3.16
N LYS A 167 -8.78 7.37 -3.73
CA LYS A 167 -8.73 8.74 -3.24
C LYS A 167 -10.06 9.47 -3.38
N ALA A 168 -10.76 9.32 -4.52
CA ALA A 168 -12.09 9.90 -4.70
C ALA A 168 -13.10 9.31 -3.69
N LEU A 169 -13.09 8.00 -3.46
CA LEU A 169 -13.93 7.36 -2.45
C LEU A 169 -13.58 7.83 -1.04
N SER A 170 -12.31 8.05 -0.71
CA SER A 170 -11.91 8.54 0.60
C SER A 170 -12.45 9.92 0.93
N MET A 171 -12.67 10.78 -0.08
CA MET A 171 -13.30 12.08 0.09
C MET A 171 -14.77 11.97 0.54
N LEU A 172 -15.40 10.83 0.31
CA LEU A 172 -16.76 10.50 0.74
C LEU A 172 -16.80 9.72 2.07
N GLY A 173 -15.64 9.53 2.71
CA GLY A 173 -15.53 8.84 4.00
C GLY A 173 -15.12 7.38 3.93
N PHE A 174 -14.96 6.80 2.74
CA PHE A 174 -14.55 5.39 2.63
C PHE A 174 -13.17 5.17 3.24
N SER A 175 -13.12 4.30 4.26
CA SER A 175 -11.91 4.01 5.04
C SER A 175 -11.30 5.25 5.71
N ALA A 176 -12.14 6.19 6.15
CA ALA A 176 -11.69 7.42 6.77
C ALA A 176 -10.86 7.20 8.03
N ASP A 177 -11.11 6.14 8.78
CA ASP A 177 -10.36 5.75 9.97
C ASP A 177 -8.86 5.57 9.70
N ILE A 178 -8.47 5.08 8.51
CA ILE A 178 -7.06 4.98 8.12
C ILE A 178 -6.48 6.37 7.79
N TYR A 179 -7.22 7.18 7.03
CA TYR A 179 -6.77 8.54 6.67
C TYR A 179 -6.72 9.48 7.88
N LEU A 180 -7.51 9.21 8.93
CA LEU A 180 -7.49 9.91 10.21
C LEU A 180 -6.37 9.39 11.15
N GLY A 181 -5.58 8.39 10.73
CA GLY A 181 -4.49 7.83 11.53
C GLY A 181 -4.93 6.90 12.65
N LEU A 182 -6.20 6.47 12.72
CA LEU A 182 -6.69 5.60 13.80
C LEU A 182 -6.06 4.21 13.76
N PHE A 183 -5.56 3.78 12.59
CA PHE A 183 -4.84 2.51 12.45
C PHE A 183 -3.40 2.54 12.98
N ASP A 184 -2.90 3.70 13.40
CA ASP A 184 -1.63 3.83 14.09
C ASP A 184 -1.78 3.51 15.60
N ASP A 185 -3.02 3.50 16.12
CA ASP A 185 -3.35 3.07 17.48
C ASP A 185 -3.65 1.56 17.52
N ASN A 186 -2.79 0.81 18.21
CA ASN A 186 -2.94 -0.64 18.40
C ASN A 186 -4.24 -1.03 19.12
N LYS A 187 -4.75 -0.19 20.02
CA LYS A 187 -6.02 -0.44 20.71
C LYS A 187 -7.17 -0.40 19.73
N TYR A 188 -7.24 0.65 18.91
CA TYR A 188 -8.26 0.77 17.87
C TYR A 188 -8.25 -0.44 16.93
N VAL A 189 -7.06 -0.82 16.43
CA VAL A 189 -6.91 -1.98 15.52
C VAL A 189 -7.38 -3.28 16.17
N ASN A 190 -7.08 -3.49 17.45
CA ASN A 190 -7.52 -4.69 18.17
C ASN A 190 -9.04 -4.70 18.39
N ASP A 191 -9.64 -3.56 18.70
CA ASP A 191 -11.09 -3.43 18.84
C ASP A 191 -11.79 -3.73 17.52
N ARG A 192 -11.27 -3.20 16.39
CA ARG A 192 -11.78 -3.52 15.03
C ARG A 192 -11.66 -5.00 14.69
N LYS A 193 -10.54 -5.66 15.04
CA LYS A 193 -10.39 -7.12 14.86
C LYS A 193 -11.41 -7.91 15.66
N ALA A 194 -11.65 -7.51 16.92
CA ALA A 194 -12.63 -8.17 17.78
C ALA A 194 -14.06 -8.04 17.25
N GLU A 195 -14.41 -6.87 16.74
CA GLU A 195 -15.73 -6.64 16.12
C GLU A 195 -15.90 -7.43 14.80
N ALA A 196 -14.88 -7.49 13.96
CA ALA A 196 -14.91 -8.28 12.73
C ALA A 196 -15.12 -9.78 13.03
N VAL A 197 -14.56 -10.29 14.12
CA VAL A 197 -14.78 -11.67 14.58
C VAL A 197 -16.22 -11.85 15.10
N LYS A 198 -16.75 -10.91 15.87
CA LYS A 198 -18.14 -10.96 16.41
C LYS A 198 -19.19 -10.89 15.30
N ALA A 199 -18.93 -10.15 14.23
CA ALA A 199 -19.82 -10.03 13.07
C ALA A 199 -19.91 -11.32 12.23
N GLY A 200 -19.36 -12.43 12.68
CA GLY A 200 -19.40 -13.73 11.97
C GLY A 200 -18.57 -13.72 10.68
N ALA A 201 -17.70 -12.73 10.53
CA ALA A 201 -16.69 -12.79 9.50
C ALA A 201 -15.93 -14.12 9.69
N PRO A 202 -15.81 -14.99 8.64
CA PRO A 202 -14.99 -16.18 8.79
C PRO A 202 -13.68 -15.70 9.40
N LYS A 203 -13.23 -16.38 10.51
CA LYS A 203 -11.85 -16.18 10.96
C LYS A 203 -11.07 -16.17 9.67
N ALA A 204 -10.40 -15.04 9.36
CA ALA A 204 -9.43 -15.07 8.31
C ALA A 204 -8.56 -16.26 8.72
N GLU A 205 -8.76 -17.40 8.10
CA GLU A 205 -7.68 -18.33 7.99
C GLU A 205 -6.57 -17.41 7.51
N ILE A 206 -5.65 -17.11 8.40
CA ILE A 206 -4.30 -16.89 7.98
C ILE A 206 -4.11 -18.16 7.17
N LYS A 207 -4.35 -18.06 5.85
CA LYS A 207 -3.83 -19.06 4.93
C LYS A 207 -2.36 -18.99 5.26
N ALA A 208 -1.92 -19.91 6.10
CA ALA A 208 -0.54 -20.19 6.23
C ALA A 208 -0.12 -20.36 4.78
N LYS A 209 0.68 -19.46 4.25
CA LYS A 209 1.23 -19.57 2.89
C LYS A 209 2.05 -20.85 2.77
N MET A 210 2.17 -21.56 3.89
CA MET A 210 2.90 -22.80 4.05
C MET A 210 1.92 -23.96 4.25
N THR A 211 2.17 -25.06 3.54
CA THR A 211 1.48 -26.33 3.80
C THR A 211 1.90 -26.88 5.15
N ALA A 212 1.09 -27.77 5.76
CA ALA A 212 1.44 -28.44 7.00
C ALA A 212 2.83 -29.12 6.90
N GLU A 213 3.13 -29.74 5.76
CA GLU A 213 4.42 -30.40 5.48
C GLU A 213 5.58 -29.40 5.47
N GLN A 214 5.42 -28.21 4.91
CA GLN A 214 6.41 -27.15 4.93
C GLN A 214 6.67 -26.62 6.35
N VAL A 215 5.62 -26.49 7.16
CA VAL A 215 5.73 -26.07 8.57
C VAL A 215 6.46 -27.13 9.39
N ASP A 216 6.19 -28.41 9.17
CA ASP A 216 6.86 -29.51 9.87
C ASP A 216 8.33 -29.63 9.46
N ASP A 217 8.67 -29.45 8.17
CA ASP A 217 10.06 -29.41 7.70
C ASP A 217 10.82 -28.24 8.33
N LEU A 218 10.19 -27.07 8.40
CA LEU A 218 10.79 -25.89 9.03
C LEU A 218 11.03 -26.09 10.53
N LYS A 219 10.06 -26.66 11.26
CA LYS A 219 10.23 -27.01 12.68
C LYS A 219 11.34 -28.05 12.89
N ARG A 220 11.44 -29.04 12.00
CA ARG A 220 12.52 -30.02 12.05
C ARG A 220 13.90 -29.35 11.91
N ARG A 221 14.06 -28.48 10.92
CA ARG A 221 15.30 -27.71 10.71
C ARG A 221 15.66 -26.84 11.92
N LEU A 222 14.67 -26.17 12.53
CA LEU A 222 14.87 -25.35 13.72
C LEU A 222 15.24 -26.20 14.95
N SER A 223 14.72 -27.43 15.06
CA SER A 223 15.06 -28.35 16.16
C SER A 223 16.48 -28.91 16.09
N GLU A 224 17.16 -28.78 14.95
CA GLU A 224 18.59 -29.16 14.80
C GLU A 224 19.54 -28.14 15.45
N CYS A 225 19.05 -26.95 15.83
CA CYS A 225 19.84 -25.96 16.54
C CYS A 225 20.17 -26.43 17.95
N LYS A 226 21.50 -26.47 18.27
CA LYS A 226 21.99 -26.95 19.57
C LYS A 226 22.19 -25.88 20.62
N THR A 227 22.17 -24.60 20.23
CA THR A 227 22.34 -23.44 21.12
C THR A 227 21.31 -22.38 20.86
N LYS A 228 21.02 -21.53 21.87
CA LYS A 228 20.11 -20.38 21.75
C LYS A 228 20.53 -19.39 20.66
N ASP A 229 21.83 -19.15 20.51
CA ASP A 229 22.34 -18.21 19.50
C ASP A 229 22.20 -18.76 18.09
N SER A 230 22.42 -20.07 17.89
CA SER A 230 22.15 -20.72 16.60
C SER A 230 20.68 -20.65 16.24
N LEU A 231 19.77 -20.90 17.19
CA LEU A 231 18.33 -20.81 16.98
C LEU A 231 17.89 -19.37 16.64
N ARG A 232 18.42 -18.36 17.35
CA ARG A 232 18.17 -16.95 17.06
C ARG A 232 18.63 -16.55 15.66
N GLY A 233 19.83 -16.99 15.28
CA GLY A 233 20.38 -16.74 13.94
C GLY A 233 19.51 -17.33 12.84
N GLN A 234 19.10 -18.59 12.97
CA GLN A 234 18.20 -19.24 12.01
C GLN A 234 16.81 -18.58 11.97
N PHE A 235 16.24 -18.25 13.15
CA PHE A 235 14.95 -17.56 13.21
C PHE A 235 14.99 -16.16 12.58
N ALA A 236 16.10 -15.44 12.70
CA ALA A 236 16.26 -14.11 12.09
C ALA A 236 16.22 -14.16 10.55
N LEU A 237 16.67 -15.26 9.95
CA LEU A 237 16.70 -15.47 8.49
C LEU A 237 15.35 -15.87 7.91
N LEU A 238 14.36 -16.23 8.73
CA LEU A 238 13.03 -16.61 8.28
C LEU A 238 12.27 -15.41 7.74
N SER A 239 11.38 -15.66 6.77
CA SER A 239 10.38 -14.68 6.32
C SER A 239 9.35 -14.39 7.43
N ASP A 240 8.59 -13.30 7.27
CA ASP A 240 7.58 -12.92 8.27
C ASP A 240 6.48 -13.99 8.44
N ASP A 241 6.09 -14.66 7.35
CA ASP A 241 5.11 -15.75 7.37
C ASP A 241 5.67 -16.98 8.12
N GLU A 242 6.93 -17.34 7.89
CA GLU A 242 7.63 -18.46 8.58
C GLU A 242 7.83 -18.16 10.07
N LYS A 243 8.19 -16.92 10.41
CA LYS A 243 8.29 -16.47 11.80
C LYS A 243 6.96 -16.60 12.52
N ALA A 244 5.86 -16.15 11.90
CA ALA A 244 4.53 -16.21 12.48
C ALA A 244 4.08 -17.63 12.85
N VAL A 245 4.39 -18.63 12.01
CA VAL A 245 3.98 -20.02 12.24
C VAL A 245 4.94 -20.80 13.16
N THR A 246 6.15 -20.30 13.39
CA THR A 246 7.19 -21.01 14.21
C THR A 246 7.55 -20.29 15.49
N GLU A 247 7.04 -19.10 15.76
CA GLU A 247 7.40 -18.28 16.92
C GLU A 247 7.18 -19.00 18.27
N GLU A 248 6.02 -19.60 18.47
CA GLU A 248 5.72 -20.34 19.70
C GLU A 248 6.58 -21.59 19.84
N PHE A 249 6.82 -22.28 18.74
CA PHE A 249 7.71 -23.43 18.71
C PHE A 249 9.14 -23.05 19.07
N CYS A 250 9.68 -21.97 18.50
CA CYS A 250 11.02 -21.47 18.82
C CYS A 250 11.12 -21.00 20.28
N LYS A 251 10.09 -20.36 20.84
CA LYS A 251 10.05 -19.99 22.26
C LYS A 251 10.09 -21.23 23.19
N ALA A 252 9.37 -22.28 22.81
CA ALA A 252 9.39 -23.53 23.55
C ALA A 252 10.75 -24.25 23.46
N LEU A 253 11.31 -24.33 22.24
CA LEU A 253 12.61 -24.95 21.99
C LEU A 253 13.75 -24.22 22.73
N ALA A 254 13.74 -22.88 22.74
CA ALA A 254 14.75 -22.06 23.42
C ALA A 254 14.80 -22.26 24.94
N LYS A 255 13.74 -22.76 25.57
CA LYS A 255 13.73 -23.09 27.00
C LYS A 255 14.53 -24.34 27.34
N GLY A 256 14.69 -25.24 26.38
CA GLY A 256 15.44 -26.50 26.53
C GLY A 256 16.89 -26.45 26.02
N LEU A 257 17.32 -25.34 25.42
CA LEU A 257 18.68 -25.15 24.92
C LEU A 257 19.54 -24.37 25.93
N GLU A 258 20.84 -24.66 25.95
CA GLU A 258 21.85 -23.91 26.71
C GLU A 258 22.34 -22.65 25.95
#